data_e382a9c0c9149d15ae286974a1da088e
#
_entry.id   e382a9c0c9149d15ae286974a1da088e
#
_cell.length_a   1.000
_cell.length_b   1.000
_cell.length_c   1.000
_cell.angle_alpha   90.00
_cell.angle_beta   90.00
_cell.angle_gamma   90.00
#
_symmetry.space_group_name_H-M   'P 1'
#
loop_
_entity.id
_entity.type
_entity.pdbx_description
1 polymer ?
#
loop_
_entity_poly.entity_id
_entity_poly.type
_entity_poly.pdbx_seq_one_letter_code
_entity_poly.pdbx_strand_id
1 'polypeptide(L)'
;MAAESFGIGSCYIGDIIENFEIHKELFHLPAQVAPVSMLVFGYPTEQQKERKQPTRFAKSAIVFENQYRELSEDELVEMMPNDRTAAFYNRKYVSAFVKEMIRSTKEIYKNWNLKD
;
A
#
# COMPACT_ATOMS: atom_id res chain seq x y z
N MET A 1 -16.12 -7.66 2.49
CA MET A 1 -17.60 -7.92 2.38
C MET A 1 -18.12 -8.72 3.57
N ALA A 2 -17.68 -9.98 3.81
CA ALA A 2 -18.23 -10.75 4.95
C ALA A 2 -18.05 -10.06 6.32
N ALA A 3 -16.84 -9.53 6.62
CA ALA A 3 -16.61 -8.81 7.87
C ALA A 3 -17.50 -7.56 8.01
N GLU A 4 -17.68 -6.83 6.92
CA GLU A 4 -18.50 -5.62 6.88
C GLU A 4 -19.99 -5.90 7.20
N SER A 5 -20.51 -7.06 6.77
CA SER A 5 -21.89 -7.45 7.13
C SER A 5 -22.10 -7.68 8.63
N PHE A 6 -21.03 -7.84 9.40
CA PHE A 6 -21.02 -7.91 10.86
C PHE A 6 -20.62 -6.58 11.53
N GLY A 7 -20.56 -5.49 10.77
CA GLY A 7 -20.12 -4.20 11.28
C GLY A 7 -18.62 -4.11 11.57
N ILE A 8 -17.82 -5.05 11.06
CA ILE A 8 -16.38 -5.09 11.25
C ILE A 8 -15.72 -4.39 10.07
N GLY A 9 -14.97 -3.33 10.34
CA GLY A 9 -14.14 -2.64 9.36
C GLY A 9 -12.87 -3.42 9.03
N SER A 10 -12.26 -3.09 7.89
CA SER A 10 -10.98 -3.67 7.47
C SER A 10 -10.04 -2.62 6.89
N CYS A 11 -8.74 -2.87 7.01
CA CYS A 11 -7.72 -2.01 6.43
C CYS A 11 -6.58 -2.86 5.88
N TYR A 12 -6.20 -2.60 4.63
CA TYR A 12 -4.97 -3.15 4.04
C TYR A 12 -3.77 -2.34 4.50
N ILE A 13 -2.77 -3.05 5.02
CA ILE A 13 -1.49 -2.50 5.47
C ILE A 13 -0.41 -2.96 4.48
N GLY A 14 0.09 -2.05 3.66
CA GLY A 14 1.21 -2.30 2.75
C GLY A 14 2.57 -2.15 3.43
N ASP A 15 2.61 -1.41 4.53
CA ASP A 15 3.83 -1.09 5.27
C ASP A 15 4.40 -2.32 6.05
N ILE A 16 3.74 -3.48 5.95
CA ILE A 16 4.24 -4.78 6.47
C ILE A 16 5.60 -5.18 5.86
N ILE A 17 6.00 -4.55 4.77
CA ILE A 17 7.30 -4.77 4.13
C ILE A 17 8.43 -4.09 4.92
N GLU A 18 8.14 -3.03 5.69
CA GLU A 18 9.12 -2.40 6.59
C GLU A 18 9.59 -3.38 7.65
N ASN A 19 10.85 -3.21 8.06
CA ASN A 19 11.45 -4.02 9.12
C ASN A 19 11.26 -5.52 8.86
N PHE A 20 11.54 -5.96 7.65
CA PHE A 20 11.30 -7.32 7.16
C PHE A 20 11.78 -8.40 8.13
N GLU A 21 12.95 -8.21 8.74
CA GLU A 21 13.55 -9.17 9.67
C GLU A 21 12.68 -9.41 10.90
N ILE A 22 12.05 -8.35 11.42
CA ILE A 22 11.14 -8.45 12.57
C ILE A 22 9.92 -9.30 12.18
N HIS A 23 9.34 -9.04 11.02
CA HIS A 23 8.18 -9.79 10.55
C HIS A 23 8.54 -11.24 10.21
N LYS A 24 9.74 -11.46 9.63
CA LYS A 24 10.26 -12.79 9.36
C LYS A 24 10.38 -13.62 10.63
N GLU A 25 10.94 -13.05 11.68
CA GLU A 25 11.07 -13.70 12.99
C GLU A 25 9.70 -13.94 13.63
N LEU A 26 8.87 -12.90 13.71
CA LEU A 26 7.54 -12.94 14.36
C LEU A 26 6.62 -14.01 13.76
N PHE A 27 6.63 -14.13 12.44
CA PHE A 27 5.78 -15.08 11.72
C PHE A 27 6.48 -16.37 11.32
N HIS A 28 7.74 -16.57 11.74
CA HIS A 28 8.56 -17.73 11.40
C HIS A 28 8.61 -18.00 9.88
N LEU A 29 8.79 -16.93 9.09
CA LEU A 29 8.76 -17.02 7.64
C LEU A 29 10.00 -17.74 7.11
N PRO A 30 9.84 -18.74 6.22
CA PRO A 30 10.97 -19.40 5.54
C PRO A 30 11.76 -18.41 4.66
N ALA A 31 12.94 -18.81 4.19
CA ALA A 31 13.83 -17.97 3.41
C ALA A 31 13.19 -17.38 2.15
N GLN A 32 12.36 -18.16 1.46
CA GLN A 32 11.74 -17.74 0.19
C GLN A 32 10.31 -17.23 0.36
N VAL A 33 9.96 -16.73 1.55
CA VAL A 33 8.64 -16.15 1.83
C VAL A 33 8.80 -14.72 2.32
N ALA A 34 8.05 -13.81 1.73
CA ALA A 34 7.99 -12.42 2.15
C ALA A 34 6.55 -11.97 2.40
N PRO A 35 6.29 -11.15 3.43
CA PRO A 35 4.98 -10.55 3.62
C PRO A 35 4.77 -9.47 2.55
N VAL A 36 3.62 -9.48 1.88
CA VAL A 36 3.29 -8.50 0.83
C VAL A 36 2.26 -7.49 1.33
N SER A 37 1.29 -7.97 2.09
CA SER A 37 0.22 -7.15 2.64
C SER A 37 -0.36 -7.82 3.87
N MET A 38 -0.83 -7.02 4.81
CA MET A 38 -1.59 -7.48 5.97
C MET A 38 -2.98 -6.89 5.93
N LEU A 39 -3.98 -7.68 6.25
CA LEU A 39 -5.36 -7.22 6.39
C LEU A 39 -5.73 -7.22 7.87
N VAL A 40 -6.03 -6.03 8.38
CA VAL A 40 -6.44 -5.84 9.77
C VAL A 40 -7.95 -5.68 9.85
N PHE A 41 -8.57 -6.29 10.85
CA PHE A 41 -10.00 -6.19 11.13
C PHE A 41 -10.23 -5.57 12.50
N GLY A 42 -11.31 -4.79 12.62
CA GLY A 42 -11.69 -4.19 13.89
C GLY A 42 -13.04 -3.48 13.81
N TYR A 43 -13.65 -3.26 14.97
CA TYR A 43 -14.83 -2.42 15.04
C TYR A 43 -14.44 -0.95 14.85
N PRO A 44 -15.09 -0.22 13.92
CA PRO A 44 -14.79 1.19 13.70
C PRO A 44 -15.17 2.05 14.90
N THR A 45 -14.30 2.98 15.25
CA THR A 45 -14.63 4.03 16.24
C THR A 45 -15.67 4.99 15.67
N GLU A 46 -16.36 5.75 16.54
CA GLU A 46 -17.33 6.77 16.08
C GLU A 46 -16.65 7.79 15.13
N GLN A 47 -15.44 8.24 15.46
CA GLN A 47 -14.66 9.12 14.58
C GLN A 47 -14.47 8.52 13.19
N GLN A 48 -14.24 7.23 13.08
CA GLN A 48 -14.03 6.57 11.78
C GLN A 48 -15.34 6.40 11.00
N LYS A 49 -16.47 6.21 11.68
CA LYS A 49 -17.80 6.15 11.07
C LYS A 49 -18.21 7.49 10.44
N GLU A 50 -17.88 8.59 11.12
CA GLU A 50 -18.22 9.95 10.70
C GLU A 50 -17.21 10.53 9.70
N ARG A 51 -16.07 9.89 9.51
CA ARG A 51 -15.00 10.35 8.63
C ARG A 51 -15.47 10.43 7.18
N LYS A 52 -15.34 11.60 6.57
CA LYS A 52 -15.57 11.76 5.12
C LYS A 52 -14.62 10.87 4.33
N GLN A 53 -15.14 10.23 3.32
CA GLN A 53 -14.34 9.46 2.37
C GLN A 53 -13.29 10.38 1.71
N PRO A 54 -12.01 9.97 1.67
CA PRO A 54 -11.00 10.72 0.92
C PRO A 54 -11.36 10.71 -0.56
N THR A 55 -11.02 11.80 -1.25
CA THR A 55 -11.20 11.93 -2.70
C THR A 55 -10.51 10.76 -3.41
N ARG A 56 -11.22 10.12 -4.32
CA ARG A 56 -10.72 9.04 -5.18
C ARG A 56 -10.41 9.59 -6.58
N PHE A 57 -9.56 8.90 -7.29
CA PHE A 57 -9.38 9.16 -8.73
C PHE A 57 -10.66 8.83 -9.50
N ALA A 58 -10.86 9.49 -10.63
CA ALA A 58 -11.94 9.14 -11.54
C ALA A 58 -11.82 7.67 -11.97
N LYS A 59 -12.96 6.97 -12.05
CA LYS A 59 -12.97 5.55 -12.45
C LYS A 59 -12.30 5.34 -13.81
N SER A 60 -12.50 6.24 -14.76
CA SER A 60 -11.88 6.22 -16.08
C SER A 60 -10.35 6.26 -16.08
N ALA A 61 -9.75 6.78 -15.01
CA ALA A 61 -8.31 6.87 -14.86
C ALA A 61 -7.65 5.65 -14.20
N ILE A 62 -8.44 4.75 -13.59
CA ILE A 62 -7.91 3.60 -12.83
C ILE A 62 -8.57 2.26 -13.17
N VAL A 63 -9.65 2.27 -13.96
CA VAL A 63 -10.35 1.06 -14.39
C VAL A 63 -10.40 1.01 -15.91
N PHE A 64 -9.79 -0.01 -16.48
CA PHE A 64 -9.75 -0.25 -17.92
C PHE A 64 -10.44 -1.57 -18.22
N GLU A 65 -11.36 -1.55 -19.17
CA GLU A 65 -12.09 -2.75 -19.59
C GLU A 65 -11.36 -3.42 -20.76
N ASN A 66 -11.04 -4.69 -20.59
CA ASN A 66 -10.38 -5.58 -21.57
C ASN A 66 -8.95 -5.16 -21.99
N GLN A 67 -8.62 -3.88 -22.05
CA GLN A 67 -7.32 -3.40 -22.50
C GLN A 67 -6.85 -2.23 -21.63
N TYR A 68 -5.58 -2.22 -21.27
CA TYR A 68 -4.93 -1.07 -20.67
C TYR A 68 -4.78 0.03 -21.74
N ARG A 69 -4.96 1.29 -21.35
CA ARG A 69 -4.57 2.45 -22.13
C ARG A 69 -3.70 3.38 -21.32
N GLU A 70 -2.78 4.03 -21.95
CA GLU A 70 -2.02 5.11 -21.34
C GLU A 70 -2.90 6.36 -21.21
N LEU A 71 -2.73 7.05 -20.09
CA LEU A 71 -3.37 8.35 -19.88
C LEU A 71 -2.54 9.44 -20.55
N SER A 72 -3.19 10.44 -21.12
CA SER A 72 -2.51 11.63 -21.62
C SER A 72 -1.95 12.48 -20.45
N GLU A 73 -1.05 13.40 -20.77
CA GLU A 73 -0.52 14.34 -19.77
C GLU A 73 -1.62 15.18 -19.12
N ASP A 74 -2.60 15.63 -19.89
CA ASP A 74 -3.74 16.41 -19.38
C ASP A 74 -4.59 15.58 -18.42
N GLU A 75 -4.88 14.32 -18.76
CA GLU A 75 -5.60 13.39 -17.88
C GLU A 75 -4.84 13.12 -16.57
N LEU A 76 -3.51 13.00 -16.64
CA LEU A 76 -2.66 12.82 -15.45
C LEU A 76 -2.68 14.06 -14.56
N VAL A 77 -2.61 15.26 -15.12
CA VAL A 77 -2.68 16.52 -14.38
C VAL A 77 -4.06 16.71 -13.75
N GLU A 78 -5.14 16.39 -14.46
CA GLU A 78 -6.50 16.44 -13.92
C GLU A 78 -6.68 15.43 -12.77
N MET A 79 -6.15 14.22 -12.91
CA MET A 79 -6.21 13.19 -11.89
C MET A 79 -5.42 13.56 -10.63
N MET A 80 -4.24 14.13 -10.82
CA MET A 80 -3.34 14.51 -9.72
C MET A 80 -2.65 15.86 -10.03
N PRO A 81 -3.26 16.99 -9.61
CA PRO A 81 -2.68 18.31 -9.77
C PRO A 81 -1.27 18.42 -9.17
N ASN A 82 -0.44 19.28 -9.75
CA ASN A 82 1.00 19.38 -9.46
C ASN A 82 1.33 19.60 -7.97
N ASP A 83 0.52 20.37 -7.24
CA ASP A 83 0.67 20.59 -5.81
C ASP A 83 0.45 19.30 -4.99
N ARG A 84 -0.57 18.53 -5.34
CA ARG A 84 -0.81 17.19 -4.74
C ARG A 84 0.28 16.21 -5.10
N THR A 85 0.75 16.23 -6.35
CA THR A 85 1.84 15.38 -6.82
C THR A 85 3.12 15.65 -6.05
N ALA A 86 3.50 16.92 -5.87
CA ALA A 86 4.67 17.31 -5.10
C ALA A 86 4.58 16.89 -3.63
N ALA A 87 3.43 17.13 -2.99
CA ALA A 87 3.19 16.72 -1.61
C ALA A 87 3.25 15.19 -1.45
N PHE A 88 2.65 14.44 -2.37
CA PHE A 88 2.70 12.99 -2.39
C PHE A 88 4.12 12.47 -2.58
N TYR A 89 4.87 13.04 -3.55
CA TYR A 89 6.25 12.68 -3.83
C TYR A 89 7.14 12.88 -2.59
N ASN A 90 7.09 14.05 -1.98
CA ASN A 90 7.89 14.36 -0.79
C ASN A 90 7.58 13.38 0.36
N ARG A 91 6.31 13.07 0.58
CA ARG A 91 5.90 12.12 1.62
C ARG A 91 6.37 10.70 1.34
N LYS A 92 6.31 10.26 0.08
CA LYS A 92 6.54 8.85 -0.28
C LYS A 92 7.97 8.58 -0.75
N TYR A 93 8.67 9.53 -1.33
CA TYR A 93 9.98 9.27 -1.95
C TYR A 93 11.17 9.97 -1.27
N VAL A 94 10.91 10.98 -0.44
CA VAL A 94 11.98 11.72 0.26
C VAL A 94 12.07 11.37 1.75
N SER A 95 11.10 10.66 2.29
CA SER A 95 10.99 10.34 3.71
C SER A 95 11.92 9.20 4.16
N ALA A 96 12.15 9.11 5.47
CA ALA A 96 12.87 7.98 6.09
C ALA A 96 12.18 6.63 5.83
N PHE A 97 10.86 6.62 5.72
CA PHE A 97 10.04 5.48 5.36
C PHE A 97 10.52 4.79 4.07
N VAL A 98 10.76 5.57 3.01
CA VAL A 98 11.21 5.00 1.73
C VAL A 98 12.60 4.36 1.83
N LYS A 99 13.50 4.96 2.59
CA LYS A 99 14.83 4.39 2.80
C LYS A 99 14.73 3.01 3.45
N GLU A 100 13.85 2.88 4.44
CA GLU A 100 13.61 1.62 5.12
C GLU A 100 12.93 0.60 4.19
N MET A 101 11.92 1.00 3.42
CA MET A 101 11.26 0.14 2.43
C MET A 101 12.25 -0.41 1.40
N ILE A 102 13.15 0.44 0.89
CA ILE A 102 14.21 0.02 -0.03
C ILE A 102 15.18 -0.95 0.65
N ARG A 103 15.55 -0.68 1.90
CA ARG A 103 16.44 -1.56 2.67
C ARG A 103 15.79 -2.93 2.88
N SER A 104 14.58 -2.96 3.42
CA SER A 104 13.83 -4.21 3.66
C SER A 104 13.60 -5.00 2.38
N THR A 105 13.27 -4.33 1.27
CA THR A 105 13.13 -4.99 -0.03
C THR A 105 14.43 -5.66 -0.47
N LYS A 106 15.58 -5.01 -0.28
CA LYS A 106 16.90 -5.62 -0.58
C LYS A 106 17.16 -6.85 0.30
N GLU A 107 16.79 -6.82 1.57
CA GLU A 107 16.94 -7.98 2.46
C GLU A 107 16.00 -9.13 2.05
N ILE A 108 14.78 -8.84 1.61
CA ILE A 108 13.88 -9.83 1.02
C ILE A 108 14.53 -10.52 -0.18
N TYR A 109 15.11 -9.74 -1.11
CA TYR A 109 15.80 -10.31 -2.28
C TYR A 109 17.00 -11.17 -1.91
N LYS A 110 17.79 -10.76 -0.91
CA LYS A 110 18.90 -11.58 -0.41
C LYS A 110 18.40 -12.92 0.14
N ASN A 111 17.38 -12.87 0.99
CA ASN A 111 16.79 -14.09 1.55
C ASN A 111 16.17 -15.00 0.48
N TRP A 112 15.62 -14.43 -0.59
CA TRP A 112 15.06 -15.18 -1.70
C TRP A 112 16.13 -15.94 -2.50
N ASN A 113 17.30 -15.33 -2.65
CA ASN A 113 18.41 -15.88 -3.43
C ASN A 113 19.37 -16.76 -2.61
N LEU A 114 19.16 -16.91 -1.30
CA LEU A 114 19.91 -17.88 -0.51
C LEU A 114 19.56 -19.28 -1.05
N LYS A 115 20.52 -19.89 -1.76
CA LYS A 115 20.49 -21.32 -2.04
C LYS A 115 20.82 -22.02 -0.73
N ASP A 116 19.94 -22.91 -0.30
CA ASP A 116 20.19 -23.86 0.77
C ASP A 116 21.42 -24.72 0.43
#